data_61e5b5906c9922b55798ac4b6d06993a
#
_entry.id   61e5b5906c9922b55798ac4b6d06993a
#
_cell.length_a   1.000
_cell.length_b   1.000
_cell.length_c   1.000
_cell.angle_alpha   90.00
_cell.angle_beta   90.00
_cell.angle_gamma   90.00
#
_symmetry.space_group_name_H-M   'P 1'
#
loop_
_entity.id
_entity.type
_entity.pdbx_description
1 polymer ?
#
loop_
_entity_poly.entity_id
_entity_poly.type
_entity_poly.pdbx_seq_one_letter_code
_entity_poly.pdbx_strand_id
1 'polypeptide(L)'
;MQTSQQKNKSYTPPKLHSGKEWFISFYAFDPLSGQLKRKRIKLNSIKSVKERRNYANDLMNRLSQQLSLGWNPWIEAESSSAYMLFLPI
;
A
#
# COMPACT_ATOMS: atom_id res chain seq x y z
N MET A 1 6.21 -26.05 -9.46
CA MET A 1 6.20 -25.61 -9.25
C MET A 1 6.13 -24.53 -8.89
N GLN A 2 6.39 -24.03 -8.71
CA GLN A 2 6.38 -22.96 -8.41
C GLN A 2 5.44 -22.12 -8.74
N THR A 3 4.87 -22.45 -9.34
CA THR A 3 3.83 -21.69 -9.81
C THR A 3 2.92 -21.19 -8.78
N SER A 4 2.81 -21.83 -7.71
CA SER A 4 1.87 -21.38 -6.71
C SER A 4 2.21 -19.99 -6.24
N GLN A 5 3.43 -19.61 -6.33
CA GLN A 5 3.75 -18.27 -5.91
C GLN A 5 3.17 -17.26 -6.83
N GLN A 6 3.14 -17.56 -8.10
CA GLN A 6 2.66 -16.59 -9.02
C GLN A 6 1.23 -16.28 -8.83
N LYS A 7 0.44 -17.28 -8.57
CA LYS A 7 -0.96 -17.01 -8.50
C LYS A 7 -1.32 -16.17 -7.30
N ASN A 8 -0.40 -16.05 -6.38
CA ASN A 8 -0.66 -15.23 -5.23
C ASN A 8 -0.22 -13.82 -5.39
N LYS A 9 0.22 -13.47 -6.56
CA LYS A 9 0.74 -12.14 -6.76
C LYS A 9 -0.34 -11.20 -7.20
N SER A 10 -1.33 -11.01 -6.36
CA SER A 10 -2.31 -9.98 -6.64
C SER A 10 -1.86 -8.65 -6.06
N TYR A 11 -0.73 -8.61 -5.41
CA TYR A 11 -0.18 -7.38 -4.87
C TYR A 11 1.30 -7.57 -4.58
N THR A 12 1.98 -6.46 -4.35
CA THR A 12 3.37 -6.51 -3.88
C THR A 12 3.44 -5.89 -2.50
N PRO A 13 4.44 -6.25 -1.71
CA PRO A 13 4.58 -5.66 -0.39
C PRO A 13 4.83 -4.16 -0.48
N PRO A 14 4.32 -3.40 0.47
CA PRO A 14 4.60 -1.97 0.48
C PRO A 14 6.07 -1.68 0.70
N LYS A 15 6.55 -0.62 0.06
CA LYS A 15 7.92 -0.21 0.18
C LYS A 15 8.00 1.26 0.47
N LEU A 16 8.95 1.63 1.31
CA LEU A 16 9.18 3.02 1.64
C LEU A 16 10.24 3.60 0.71
N HIS A 17 9.94 4.75 0.15
CA HIS A 17 10.89 5.53 -0.62
C HIS A 17 11.18 6.81 0.15
N SER A 18 12.43 7.05 0.42
CA SER A 18 12.82 8.16 1.28
C SER A 18 13.83 9.08 0.66
N GLY A 19 13.70 9.37 -0.61
CA GLY A 19 14.60 10.29 -1.25
C GLY A 19 14.12 11.72 -1.11
N LYS A 20 14.08 12.41 -2.23
CA LYS A 20 13.60 13.77 -2.25
C LYS A 20 12.17 13.85 -1.79
N GLU A 21 11.37 12.93 -2.25
CA GLU A 21 9.99 12.79 -1.80
C GLU A 21 9.87 11.51 -1.03
N TRP A 22 9.12 11.57 0.05
CA TRP A 22 8.86 10.38 0.84
C TRP A 22 7.50 9.83 0.49
N PHE A 23 7.44 8.55 0.16
CA PHE A 23 6.16 7.91 -0.11
C PHE A 23 6.29 6.41 0.06
N ILE A 24 5.15 5.78 0.29
CA ILE A 24 5.06 4.32 0.29
C ILE A 24 4.41 3.92 -1.01
N SER A 25 4.90 2.87 -1.64
CA SER A 25 4.29 2.39 -2.86
C SER A 25 4.11 0.88 -2.80
N PHE A 26 3.10 0.42 -3.46
CA PHE A 26 2.86 -1.00 -3.65
C PHE A 26 1.99 -1.15 -4.89
N TYR A 27 1.95 -2.37 -5.41
CA TYR A 27 1.11 -2.68 -6.55
C TYR A 27 -0.03 -3.55 -6.09
N ALA A 28 -1.19 -3.35 -6.68
CA ALA A 28 -2.33 -4.22 -6.44
C ALA A 28 -3.03 -4.44 -7.77
N PHE A 29 -3.62 -5.61 -7.92
CA PHE A 29 -4.23 -6.00 -9.17
C PHE A 29 -5.51 -5.18 -9.42
N ASP A 30 -5.56 -4.57 -10.58
CA ASP A 30 -6.74 -3.80 -10.98
C ASP A 30 -7.53 -4.63 -11.97
N PRO A 31 -8.69 -5.14 -11.59
CA PRO A 31 -9.45 -6.00 -12.50
C PRO A 31 -9.94 -5.27 -13.73
N LEU A 32 -10.09 -3.96 -13.67
CA LEU A 32 -10.54 -3.24 -14.85
C LEU A 32 -9.49 -3.21 -15.94
N SER A 33 -8.23 -3.05 -15.56
CA SER A 33 -7.17 -3.04 -16.56
C SER A 33 -6.54 -4.42 -16.72
N GLY A 34 -6.77 -5.32 -15.78
CA GLY A 34 -6.17 -6.64 -15.85
C GLY A 34 -4.70 -6.64 -15.52
N GLN A 35 -4.23 -5.62 -14.82
CA GLN A 35 -2.81 -5.50 -14.53
C GLN A 35 -2.61 -5.02 -13.11
N LEU A 36 -1.39 -5.20 -12.64
CA LEU A 36 -0.98 -4.61 -11.39
C LEU A 36 -0.77 -3.12 -11.60
N LYS A 37 -1.38 -2.32 -10.74
CA LYS A 37 -1.24 -0.88 -10.80
C LYS A 37 -0.63 -0.38 -9.52
N ARG A 38 0.21 0.61 -9.63
CA ARG A 38 0.93 1.14 -8.48
C ARG A 38 0.09 2.12 -7.70
N LYS A 39 0.12 1.98 -6.40
CA LYS A 39 -0.49 2.91 -5.47
C LYS A 39 0.60 3.60 -4.69
N ARG A 40 0.53 4.90 -4.56
CA ARG A 40 1.50 5.67 -3.80
C ARG A 40 0.80 6.45 -2.71
N ILE A 41 1.42 6.48 -1.55
CA ILE A 41 0.90 7.23 -0.42
C ILE A 41 1.99 8.20 0.01
N LYS A 42 1.75 9.47 -0.17
CA LYS A 42 2.76 10.48 0.12
C LYS A 42 2.85 10.76 1.60
N LEU A 43 4.05 11.02 2.06
CA LEU A 43 4.31 11.23 3.46
C LEU A 43 4.92 12.60 3.76
N ASN A 44 5.02 13.45 2.76
CA ASN A 44 5.76 14.69 2.93
C ASN A 44 5.10 15.67 3.89
N SER A 45 3.83 15.45 4.20
CA SER A 45 3.16 16.33 5.13
C SER A 45 3.64 16.16 6.56
N ILE A 46 4.31 15.07 6.85
CA ILE A 46 4.85 14.84 8.19
C ILE A 46 6.23 15.46 8.21
N LYS A 47 6.42 16.47 9.07
CA LYS A 47 7.61 17.28 8.98
C LYS A 47 8.86 16.66 9.57
N SER A 48 8.73 15.97 10.68
CA SER A 48 9.88 15.36 11.32
C SER A 48 10.26 14.08 10.58
N VAL A 49 11.54 13.94 10.24
CA VAL A 49 11.99 12.74 9.56
C VAL A 49 11.78 11.52 10.44
N LYS A 50 12.03 11.66 11.73
CA LYS A 50 11.84 10.53 12.62
C LYS A 50 10.38 10.11 12.68
N GLU A 51 9.48 11.06 12.81
CA GLU A 51 8.07 10.75 12.85
C GLU A 51 7.58 10.19 11.53
N ARG A 52 8.13 10.72 10.44
CA ARG A 52 7.76 10.25 9.12
C ARG A 52 8.13 8.78 8.96
N ARG A 53 9.31 8.41 9.42
CA ARG A 53 9.76 7.03 9.30
C ARG A 53 8.94 6.10 10.19
N ASN A 54 8.64 6.56 11.40
CA ASN A 54 7.82 5.75 12.31
C ASN A 54 6.43 5.55 11.75
N TYR A 55 5.86 6.60 11.23
CA TYR A 55 4.53 6.51 10.62
C TYR A 55 4.55 5.57 9.41
N ALA A 56 5.60 5.68 8.61
CA ALA A 56 5.70 4.84 7.42
C ALA A 56 5.78 3.36 7.80
N ASN A 57 6.59 3.04 8.81
CA ASN A 57 6.70 1.65 9.22
C ASN A 57 5.38 1.10 9.71
N ASP A 58 4.69 1.88 10.50
CA ASP A 58 3.40 1.45 11.03
C ASP A 58 2.39 1.26 9.90
N LEU A 59 2.36 2.19 8.97
CA LEU A 59 1.43 2.11 7.87
C LEU A 59 1.75 0.92 6.96
N MET A 60 3.04 0.69 6.71
CA MET A 60 3.41 -0.45 5.88
C MET A 60 2.96 -1.78 6.50
N ASN A 61 3.07 -1.89 7.81
CA ASN A 61 2.60 -3.09 8.48
C ASN A 61 1.10 -3.27 8.31
N ARG A 62 0.36 -2.20 8.46
CA ARG A 62 -1.09 -2.27 8.31
C ARG A 62 -1.49 -2.61 6.89
N LEU A 63 -0.82 -1.98 5.92
CA LEU A 63 -1.12 -2.27 4.53
C LEU A 63 -0.80 -3.71 4.19
N SER A 64 0.31 -4.21 4.69
CA SER A 64 0.68 -5.60 4.43
C SER A 64 -0.38 -6.55 4.95
N GLN A 65 -0.89 -6.29 6.13
CA GLN A 65 -1.92 -7.13 6.69
C GLN A 65 -3.20 -7.07 5.87
N GLN A 66 -3.60 -5.87 5.51
CA GLN A 66 -4.83 -5.71 4.75
C GLN A 66 -4.73 -6.36 3.38
N LEU A 67 -3.59 -6.19 2.73
CA LEU A 67 -3.41 -6.81 1.42
C LEU A 67 -3.43 -8.33 1.53
N SER A 68 -2.83 -8.86 2.57
CA SER A 68 -2.81 -10.30 2.73
C SER A 68 -4.19 -10.86 3.02
N LEU A 69 -5.08 -10.02 3.53
CA LEU A 69 -6.44 -10.44 3.81
C LEU A 69 -7.39 -10.20 2.64
N GLY A 70 -6.86 -9.72 1.53
CA GLY A 70 -7.66 -9.56 0.33
C GLY A 70 -8.11 -8.16 0.01
N TRP A 71 -7.75 -7.20 0.84
CA TRP A 71 -8.12 -5.82 0.53
C TRP A 71 -7.41 -5.35 -0.72
N ASN A 72 -8.13 -4.58 -1.53
CA ASN A 72 -7.58 -4.10 -2.78
C ASN A 72 -8.10 -2.69 -3.03
N PRO A 73 -7.21 -1.72 -3.14
CA PRO A 73 -7.64 -0.32 -3.25
C PRO A 73 -8.37 0.01 -4.54
N TRP A 74 -8.29 -0.87 -5.54
CA TRP A 74 -8.90 -0.58 -6.83
C TRP A 74 -10.28 -1.15 -7.01
N ILE A 75 -10.72 -2.03 -6.11
CA ILE A 75 -11.88 -2.83 -6.40
C ILE A 75 -13.18 -2.18 -6.04
N GLU A 76 -13.29 -1.58 -4.88
CA GLU A 76 -14.59 -1.12 -4.47
C GLU A 76 -14.53 0.23 -3.88
N ALA A 77 -15.61 0.93 -4.05
CA ALA A 77 -15.73 2.25 -3.52
C ALA A 77 -15.61 2.24 -2.02
N GLU A 78 -16.17 1.24 -1.40
CA GLU A 78 -16.10 1.18 0.06
C GLU A 78 -14.70 0.99 0.54
N SER A 79 -13.84 0.48 -0.29
CA SER A 79 -12.49 0.29 0.16
C SER A 79 -11.84 1.62 0.48
N SER A 80 -12.36 2.70 -0.05
CA SER A 80 -11.80 3.99 0.31
C SER A 80 -12.06 4.30 1.77
N SER A 81 -13.18 3.84 2.30
CA SER A 81 -13.41 3.99 3.73
C SER A 81 -12.41 3.22 4.54
N ALA A 82 -12.20 1.96 4.18
CA ALA A 82 -11.24 1.15 4.89
C ALA A 82 -9.86 1.77 4.78
N TYR A 83 -9.54 2.26 3.63
CA TYR A 83 -8.25 2.90 3.42
C TYR A 83 -8.11 4.12 4.31
N MET A 84 -9.16 4.90 4.41
CA MET A 84 -9.11 6.10 5.21
C MET A 84 -8.90 5.81 6.69
N LEU A 85 -9.28 4.63 7.12
CA LEU A 85 -9.08 4.28 8.52
C LEU A 85 -7.61 4.14 8.86
N PHE A 86 -6.77 3.95 7.87
CA PHE A 86 -5.35 3.86 8.13
C PHE A 86 -4.70 5.20 8.33
N LEU A 87 -5.36 6.24 7.88
CA LEU A 87 -4.76 7.55 7.93
C LEU A 87 -5.13 8.21 9.24
N PRO A 88 -4.16 8.66 9.97
CA PRO A 88 -4.49 9.37 11.20
C PRO A 88 -5.03 10.69 10.76
N ILE A 89 -6.06 11.06 11.19
CA ILE A 89 -6.61 12.31 10.73
C ILE A 89 -6.32 13.44 11.65
#